data_be65096e781797a5182d9721d0a51493
#
_entry.id   be65096e781797a5182d9721d0a51493
#
_cell.length_a   1.000
_cell.length_b   1.000
_cell.length_c   1.000
_cell.angle_alpha   90.00
_cell.angle_beta   90.00
_cell.angle_gamma   90.00
#
_symmetry.space_group_name_H-M   'P 1'
#
loop_
_entity.id
_entity.type
_entity.pdbx_description
1 polymer ?
#
loop_
_entity_poly.entity_id
_entity_poly.type
_entity_poly.pdbx_seq_one_letter_code
_entity_poly.pdbx_strand_id
1 'polypeptide(L)'
;MTPYTRRQSLLLPAIPLILSSGLAHAGALDPAAVTFKLPDQIPWGPVNPAGAQNAVLTGDPAKVGLYIVMTKWNAGNHFSRPHFHPHDRFITVLSGTWWVGSGTEFDPDTTVAMPAGTFVTHFGQQVHFDGAKAEDAVLLILGEGPATATPAKAK
;
A
#
# COMPACT_ATOMS: atom_id res chain seq x y z
N MET A 1 18.75 78.53 -32.39
CA MET A 1 19.09 77.30 -33.16
C MET A 1 19.84 76.38 -32.20
N THR A 2 19.16 75.35 -31.65
CA THR A 2 19.74 74.37 -30.72
C THR A 2 20.00 73.07 -31.46
N PRO A 3 21.15 72.43 -31.37
CA PRO A 3 21.45 71.18 -32.07
C PRO A 3 20.79 70.01 -31.35
N TYR A 4 20.12 69.20 -32.12
CA TYR A 4 19.50 67.95 -31.75
C TYR A 4 20.55 66.82 -31.69
N THR A 5 20.82 66.31 -30.47
CA THR A 5 21.75 65.17 -30.28
C THR A 5 20.99 63.87 -30.35
N ARG A 6 21.25 63.09 -31.39
CA ARG A 6 20.71 61.76 -31.63
C ARG A 6 21.40 60.76 -30.67
N ARG A 7 20.66 60.20 -29.70
CA ARG A 7 21.12 59.08 -28.87
C ARG A 7 21.08 57.80 -29.69
N GLN A 8 22.21 57.19 -29.89
CA GLN A 8 22.32 55.86 -30.46
C GLN A 8 22.08 54.83 -29.35
N SER A 9 20.98 54.05 -29.45
CA SER A 9 20.70 52.92 -28.55
C SER A 9 21.50 51.73 -29.02
N LEU A 10 22.47 51.30 -28.23
CA LEU A 10 23.19 50.04 -28.38
C LEU A 10 22.28 48.89 -27.97
N LEU A 11 21.78 48.13 -28.92
CA LEU A 11 21.15 46.83 -28.70
C LEU A 11 22.19 45.77 -28.45
N LEU A 12 22.33 45.31 -27.23
CA LEU A 12 23.11 44.11 -26.86
C LEU A 12 22.36 42.87 -27.35
N PRO A 13 23.03 41.92 -28.03
CA PRO A 13 22.41 40.68 -28.41
C PRO A 13 22.17 39.80 -27.14
N ALA A 14 20.91 39.39 -26.95
CA ALA A 14 20.55 38.40 -25.96
C ALA A 14 21.13 37.04 -26.37
N ILE A 15 22.07 36.53 -25.60
CA ILE A 15 22.61 35.17 -25.73
C ILE A 15 21.57 34.21 -25.12
N PRO A 16 21.00 33.27 -25.89
CA PRO A 16 20.10 32.29 -25.31
C PRO A 16 20.90 31.34 -24.39
N LEU A 17 20.55 31.34 -23.11
CA LEU A 17 21.05 30.36 -22.14
C LEU A 17 20.37 29.01 -22.48
N ILE A 18 21.10 28.13 -23.15
CA ILE A 18 20.66 26.74 -23.38
C ILE A 18 20.84 25.99 -22.06
N LEU A 19 19.76 25.86 -21.26
CA LEU A 19 19.71 24.89 -20.19
C LEU A 19 19.71 23.49 -20.80
N SER A 20 20.86 22.85 -20.89
CA SER A 20 20.95 21.42 -21.12
C SER A 20 20.45 20.71 -19.86
N SER A 21 19.18 20.33 -19.83
CA SER A 21 18.66 19.37 -18.87
C SER A 21 19.34 18.03 -19.13
N GLY A 22 20.41 17.75 -18.39
CA GLY A 22 21.01 16.44 -18.35
C GLY A 22 19.98 15.44 -17.86
N LEU A 23 19.47 14.60 -18.76
CA LEU A 23 18.73 13.40 -18.38
C LEU A 23 19.68 12.55 -17.56
N ALA A 24 19.47 12.53 -16.24
CA ALA A 24 20.15 11.56 -15.39
C ALA A 24 19.78 10.17 -15.91
N HIS A 25 20.73 9.47 -16.52
CA HIS A 25 20.58 8.06 -16.85
C HIS A 25 20.51 7.32 -15.51
N ALA A 26 19.30 6.94 -15.11
CA ALA A 26 19.14 5.94 -14.05
C ALA A 26 19.82 4.66 -14.57
N GLY A 27 20.87 4.20 -13.91
CA GLY A 27 21.53 2.96 -14.25
C GLY A 27 20.55 1.79 -14.19
N ALA A 28 20.64 0.85 -15.11
CA ALA A 28 19.86 -0.37 -15.06
C ALA A 28 20.31 -1.20 -13.83
N LEU A 29 19.33 -1.65 -13.02
CA LEU A 29 19.62 -2.55 -11.91
C LEU A 29 19.96 -3.95 -12.44
N ASP A 30 20.92 -4.61 -11.81
CA ASP A 30 21.20 -6.02 -12.06
C ASP A 30 20.03 -6.88 -11.52
N PRO A 31 19.28 -7.60 -12.35
CA PRO A 31 18.16 -8.41 -11.91
C PRO A 31 18.56 -9.62 -11.05
N ALA A 32 19.84 -10.00 -11.05
CA ALA A 32 20.36 -11.02 -10.14
C ALA A 32 20.58 -10.49 -8.72
N ALA A 33 20.75 -9.17 -8.58
CA ALA A 33 20.95 -8.51 -7.29
C ALA A 33 19.68 -7.89 -6.72
N VAL A 34 18.83 -7.29 -7.58
CA VAL A 34 17.65 -6.53 -7.16
C VAL A 34 16.48 -6.78 -8.09
N THR A 35 15.34 -7.17 -7.51
CA THR A 35 14.05 -7.21 -8.20
C THR A 35 13.07 -6.24 -7.53
N PHE A 36 12.19 -5.64 -8.30
CA PHE A 36 11.19 -4.71 -7.79
C PHE A 36 9.89 -4.82 -8.59
N LYS A 37 8.82 -4.30 -8.01
CA LYS A 37 7.54 -4.06 -8.68
C LYS A 37 7.13 -2.62 -8.39
N LEU A 38 6.84 -1.87 -9.44
CA LEU A 38 6.23 -0.54 -9.30
C LEU A 38 4.76 -0.68 -8.88
N PRO A 39 4.12 0.37 -8.36
CA PRO A 39 2.73 0.30 -7.88
C PRO A 39 1.73 -0.22 -8.92
N ASP A 40 1.90 0.12 -10.18
CA ASP A 40 1.08 -0.33 -11.32
C ASP A 40 1.38 -1.78 -11.77
N GLN A 41 2.45 -2.37 -11.25
CA GLN A 41 2.88 -3.75 -11.52
C GLN A 41 2.50 -4.72 -10.39
N ILE A 42 1.85 -4.25 -9.34
CA ILE A 42 1.38 -5.10 -8.24
C ILE A 42 0.29 -6.04 -8.77
N PRO A 43 0.45 -7.37 -8.68
CA PRO A 43 -0.45 -8.34 -9.29
C PRO A 43 -1.70 -8.56 -8.43
N TRP A 44 -2.57 -7.57 -8.37
CA TRP A 44 -3.81 -7.67 -7.60
C TRP A 44 -4.72 -8.78 -8.13
N GLY A 45 -5.14 -9.66 -7.23
CA GLY A 45 -6.16 -10.67 -7.50
C GLY A 45 -7.57 -10.09 -7.54
N PRO A 46 -8.59 -10.93 -7.75
CA PRO A 46 -9.99 -10.51 -7.73
C PRO A 46 -10.41 -10.04 -6.34
N VAL A 47 -11.39 -9.14 -6.31
CA VAL A 47 -12.06 -8.75 -5.05
C VAL A 47 -12.86 -9.93 -4.53
N ASN A 48 -12.62 -10.30 -3.28
CA ASN A 48 -13.35 -11.37 -2.60
C ASN A 48 -14.71 -10.89 -2.06
N PRO A 49 -15.59 -11.79 -1.59
CA PRO A 49 -16.91 -11.41 -1.08
C PRO A 49 -16.88 -10.48 0.13
N ALA A 50 -15.78 -10.39 0.87
CA ALA A 50 -15.63 -9.46 1.98
C ALA A 50 -15.17 -8.05 1.54
N GLY A 51 -14.95 -7.84 0.24
CA GLY A 51 -14.54 -6.54 -0.31
C GLY A 51 -13.02 -6.32 -0.32
N ALA A 52 -12.22 -7.35 -0.10
CA ALA A 52 -10.77 -7.27 -0.15
C ALA A 52 -10.18 -7.95 -1.40
N GLN A 53 -9.02 -7.50 -1.82
CA GLN A 53 -8.18 -8.14 -2.84
C GLN A 53 -6.75 -8.29 -2.33
N ASN A 54 -6.07 -9.35 -2.77
CA ASN A 54 -4.72 -9.65 -2.33
C ASN A 54 -3.75 -9.69 -3.53
N ALA A 55 -2.50 -9.35 -3.26
CA ALA A 55 -1.38 -9.52 -4.17
C ALA A 55 -0.24 -10.22 -3.45
N VAL A 56 0.17 -11.39 -3.94
CA VAL A 56 1.34 -12.09 -3.40
C VAL A 56 2.60 -11.43 -3.96
N LEU A 57 3.44 -10.91 -3.06
CA LEU A 57 4.71 -10.29 -3.42
C LEU A 57 5.87 -11.29 -3.37
N THR A 58 5.85 -12.17 -2.39
CA THR A 58 6.88 -13.19 -2.17
C THR A 58 6.30 -14.39 -1.43
N GLY A 59 6.86 -15.57 -1.66
CA GLY A 59 6.41 -16.83 -1.05
C GLY A 59 5.08 -17.34 -1.58
N ASP A 60 4.49 -18.28 -0.86
CA ASP A 60 3.17 -18.85 -1.15
C ASP A 60 2.39 -18.96 0.17
N PRO A 61 1.37 -18.13 0.39
CA PRO A 61 0.61 -18.16 1.64
C PRO A 61 -0.16 -19.48 1.88
N ALA A 62 -0.26 -20.34 0.89
CA ALA A 62 -0.88 -21.68 1.04
C ALA A 62 0.10 -22.76 1.52
N LYS A 63 1.40 -22.48 1.54
CA LYS A 63 2.45 -23.43 1.89
C LYS A 63 3.21 -23.02 3.14
N VAL A 64 3.92 -23.97 3.74
CA VAL A 64 4.87 -23.69 4.83
C VAL A 64 5.98 -22.78 4.33
N GLY A 65 6.33 -21.78 5.10
CA GLY A 65 7.39 -20.81 4.84
C GLY A 65 6.90 -19.37 4.86
N LEU A 66 7.85 -18.45 4.82
CA LEU A 66 7.59 -17.02 4.82
C LEU A 66 6.78 -16.61 3.59
N TYR A 67 5.74 -15.82 3.79
CA TYR A 67 5.06 -15.10 2.72
C TYR A 67 4.97 -13.61 3.01
N ILE A 68 4.90 -12.81 1.94
CA ILE A 68 4.61 -11.39 1.98
C ILE A 68 3.49 -11.12 0.99
N VAL A 69 2.40 -10.53 1.47
CA VAL A 69 1.25 -10.16 0.65
C VAL A 69 0.86 -8.70 0.90
N MET A 70 0.34 -8.05 -0.12
CA MET A 70 -0.43 -6.83 0.06
C MET A 70 -1.91 -7.18 0.05
N THR A 71 -2.66 -6.54 0.95
CA THR A 71 -4.13 -6.62 0.98
C THR A 71 -4.69 -5.22 0.81
N LYS A 72 -5.62 -5.07 -0.12
CA LYS A 72 -6.42 -3.85 -0.25
C LYS A 72 -7.85 -4.15 0.16
N TRP A 73 -8.34 -3.42 1.15
CA TRP A 73 -9.74 -3.33 1.51
C TRP A 73 -10.38 -2.17 0.75
N ASN A 74 -11.47 -2.44 0.04
CA ASN A 74 -12.21 -1.39 -0.65
C ASN A 74 -13.10 -0.62 0.33
N ALA A 75 -13.27 0.67 0.09
CA ALA A 75 -14.26 1.50 0.77
C ALA A 75 -15.67 0.92 0.61
N GLY A 76 -16.57 1.25 1.53
CA GLY A 76 -17.97 0.81 1.46
C GLY A 76 -18.42 -0.02 2.65
N ASN A 77 -17.76 0.09 3.78
CA ASN A 77 -18.09 -0.66 5.01
C ASN A 77 -17.97 -2.18 4.80
N HIS A 78 -16.91 -2.60 4.14
CA HIS A 78 -16.58 -3.99 3.86
C HIS A 78 -15.73 -4.57 4.99
N PHE A 79 -16.15 -5.73 5.52
CA PHE A 79 -15.47 -6.40 6.63
C PHE A 79 -15.42 -7.91 6.45
N SER A 80 -14.32 -8.54 6.90
CA SER A 80 -14.27 -9.97 7.16
C SER A 80 -15.20 -10.31 8.33
N ARG A 81 -15.72 -11.53 8.35
CA ARG A 81 -16.38 -12.08 9.54
C ARG A 81 -15.33 -12.54 10.56
N PRO A 82 -15.68 -12.67 11.86
CA PRO A 82 -14.78 -13.17 12.88
C PRO A 82 -14.12 -14.48 12.46
N HIS A 83 -12.78 -14.48 12.45
CA HIS A 83 -11.95 -15.60 12.04
C HIS A 83 -10.60 -15.56 12.76
N PHE A 84 -9.80 -16.59 12.59
CA PHE A 84 -8.43 -16.64 13.06
C PHE A 84 -7.52 -17.32 12.04
N HIS A 85 -6.21 -17.09 12.19
CA HIS A 85 -5.14 -17.73 11.40
C HIS A 85 -4.29 -18.65 12.28
N PRO A 86 -3.63 -19.67 11.71
CA PRO A 86 -2.80 -20.60 12.50
C PRO A 86 -1.62 -19.92 13.19
N HIS A 87 -0.99 -18.95 12.52
CA HIS A 87 0.26 -18.30 12.93
C HIS A 87 0.10 -16.78 13.05
N ASP A 88 1.04 -16.16 13.73
CA ASP A 88 1.12 -14.70 13.84
C ASP A 88 1.27 -14.05 12.47
N ARG A 89 0.66 -12.90 12.32
CA ARG A 89 0.76 -12.04 11.14
C ARG A 89 1.19 -10.65 11.56
N PHE A 90 2.21 -10.12 10.90
CA PHE A 90 2.76 -8.79 11.12
C PHE A 90 2.29 -7.87 10.00
N ILE A 91 1.56 -6.82 10.36
CA ILE A 91 0.79 -6.03 9.42
C ILE A 91 1.17 -4.56 9.56
N THR A 92 1.48 -3.92 8.43
CA THR A 92 1.68 -2.46 8.39
C THR A 92 0.63 -1.85 7.48
N VAL A 93 -0.05 -0.82 7.97
CA VAL A 93 -0.98 -0.03 7.16
C VAL A 93 -0.17 0.92 6.28
N LEU A 94 -0.24 0.74 4.96
CA LEU A 94 0.49 1.55 3.98
C LEU A 94 -0.27 2.82 3.58
N SER A 95 -1.60 2.72 3.46
CA SER A 95 -2.46 3.87 3.12
C SER A 95 -3.88 3.68 3.63
N GLY A 96 -4.60 4.77 3.79
CA GLY A 96 -5.97 4.80 4.29
C GLY A 96 -6.07 4.45 5.77
N THR A 97 -7.29 4.10 6.20
CA THR A 97 -7.58 3.69 7.57
C THR A 97 -8.17 2.28 7.57
N TRP A 98 -7.43 1.36 8.17
CA TRP A 98 -7.88 -0.02 8.38
C TRP A 98 -8.60 -0.12 9.73
N TRP A 99 -9.70 -0.86 9.80
CA TRP A 99 -10.53 -0.98 10.99
C TRP A 99 -10.49 -2.41 11.51
N VAL A 100 -10.16 -2.57 12.80
CA VAL A 100 -9.91 -3.89 13.41
C VAL A 100 -10.75 -4.06 14.66
N GLY A 101 -11.40 -5.21 14.75
CA GLY A 101 -12.10 -5.69 15.93
C GLY A 101 -11.56 -7.05 16.39
N SER A 102 -11.80 -7.43 17.63
CA SER A 102 -11.41 -8.72 18.21
C SER A 102 -12.58 -9.42 18.86
N GLY A 103 -12.47 -10.76 18.96
CA GLY A 103 -13.53 -11.60 19.54
C GLY A 103 -14.53 -12.12 18.52
N THR A 104 -15.53 -12.87 19.01
CA THR A 104 -16.51 -13.59 18.19
C THR A 104 -17.75 -12.78 17.86
N GLU A 105 -18.01 -11.70 18.57
CA GLU A 105 -19.14 -10.80 18.30
C GLU A 105 -18.75 -9.86 17.15
N PHE A 106 -19.48 -9.96 16.07
CA PHE A 106 -19.26 -9.15 14.88
C PHE A 106 -20.02 -7.84 14.97
N ASP A 107 -19.30 -6.78 15.27
CA ASP A 107 -19.83 -5.42 15.28
C ASP A 107 -18.80 -4.44 14.67
N PRO A 108 -18.94 -4.04 13.40
CA PRO A 108 -18.08 -3.05 12.77
C PRO A 108 -17.99 -1.70 13.49
N ASP A 109 -19.00 -1.32 14.27
CA ASP A 109 -19.02 -0.04 14.95
C ASP A 109 -18.11 -0.01 16.18
N THR A 110 -17.77 -1.17 16.72
CA THR A 110 -16.82 -1.31 17.84
C THR A 110 -15.36 -1.43 17.40
N THR A 111 -15.08 -1.37 16.09
CA THR A 111 -13.71 -1.51 15.56
C THR A 111 -12.86 -0.28 15.84
N VAL A 112 -11.56 -0.52 16.03
CA VAL A 112 -10.54 0.51 16.25
C VAL A 112 -9.91 0.91 14.93
N ALA A 113 -9.77 2.23 14.70
CA ALA A 113 -9.14 2.79 13.52
C ALA A 113 -7.61 2.64 13.58
N MET A 114 -7.03 2.08 12.54
CA MET A 114 -5.59 1.93 12.32
C MET A 114 -5.19 2.75 11.09
N PRO A 115 -4.75 4.00 11.24
CA PRO A 115 -4.34 4.84 10.12
C PRO A 115 -3.01 4.38 9.51
N ALA A 116 -2.67 4.92 8.33
CA ALA A 116 -1.39 4.67 7.67
C ALA A 116 -0.20 4.88 8.62
N GLY A 117 0.79 3.97 8.55
CA GLY A 117 1.93 3.90 9.47
C GLY A 117 1.72 3.05 10.72
N THR A 118 0.48 2.61 11.00
CA THR A 118 0.21 1.72 12.14
C THR A 118 0.82 0.34 11.89
N PHE A 119 1.46 -0.23 12.92
CA PHE A 119 1.90 -1.62 12.95
C PHE A 119 0.98 -2.42 13.87
N VAL A 120 0.53 -3.58 13.39
CA VAL A 120 -0.40 -4.48 14.10
C VAL A 120 0.11 -5.90 14.06
N THR A 121 -0.01 -6.63 15.17
CA THR A 121 0.18 -8.08 15.22
C THR A 121 -1.18 -8.75 15.39
N HIS A 122 -1.57 -9.57 14.43
CA HIS A 122 -2.62 -10.56 14.65
C HIS A 122 -1.98 -11.83 15.17
N PHE A 123 -2.20 -12.12 16.44
CA PHE A 123 -1.68 -13.35 17.05
C PHE A 123 -2.37 -14.59 16.50
N GLY A 124 -1.59 -15.64 16.29
CA GLY A 124 -2.09 -16.93 15.84
C GLY A 124 -3.21 -17.46 16.74
N GLN A 125 -4.22 -18.06 16.13
CA GLN A 125 -5.41 -18.64 16.78
C GLN A 125 -6.27 -17.66 17.60
N GLN A 126 -5.97 -16.36 17.56
CA GLN A 126 -6.81 -15.33 18.18
C GLN A 126 -7.82 -14.76 17.19
N VAL A 127 -9.09 -14.70 17.65
CA VAL A 127 -10.21 -14.28 16.80
C VAL A 127 -10.20 -12.77 16.61
N HIS A 128 -10.30 -12.35 15.37
CA HIS A 128 -10.42 -10.97 14.94
C HIS A 128 -11.34 -10.84 13.73
N PHE A 129 -11.72 -9.62 13.41
CA PHE A 129 -12.38 -9.22 12.17
C PHE A 129 -11.88 -7.83 11.79
N ASP A 130 -11.87 -7.53 10.52
CA ASP A 130 -11.21 -6.34 10.00
C ASP A 130 -11.80 -5.91 8.65
N GLY A 131 -11.56 -4.66 8.29
CA GLY A 131 -12.09 -4.12 7.04
C GLY A 131 -11.81 -2.64 6.82
N ALA A 132 -12.61 -2.04 5.92
CA ALA A 132 -12.56 -0.61 5.60
C ALA A 132 -13.95 0.00 5.63
N LYS A 133 -14.06 1.25 6.11
CA LYS A 133 -15.31 2.02 6.16
C LYS A 133 -15.42 2.98 4.97
N ALA A 134 -15.10 4.24 5.17
CA ALA A 134 -15.34 5.30 4.18
C ALA A 134 -14.28 5.39 3.07
N GLU A 135 -13.10 4.86 3.29
CA GLU A 135 -11.96 4.92 2.36
C GLU A 135 -11.29 3.55 2.20
N ASP A 136 -10.59 3.36 1.07
CA ASP A 136 -9.77 2.18 0.85
C ASP A 136 -8.62 2.12 1.87
N ALA A 137 -8.25 0.91 2.30
CA ALA A 137 -7.06 0.69 3.11
C ALA A 137 -6.12 -0.31 2.43
N VAL A 138 -4.82 -0.01 2.38
CA VAL A 138 -3.80 -0.90 1.83
C VAL A 138 -2.85 -1.34 2.94
N LEU A 139 -2.63 -2.63 3.03
CA LEU A 139 -1.83 -3.28 4.06
C LEU A 139 -0.66 -4.03 3.43
N LEU A 140 0.46 -4.08 4.14
CA LEU A 140 1.53 -5.06 3.91
C LEU A 140 1.47 -6.08 5.04
N ILE A 141 1.40 -7.36 4.69
CA ILE A 141 1.27 -8.46 5.65
C ILE A 141 2.41 -9.45 5.45
N LEU A 142 3.14 -9.72 6.52
CA LEU A 142 4.15 -10.77 6.61
C LEU A 142 3.64 -11.86 7.54
N GLY A 143 3.94 -13.12 7.22
CA GLY A 143 3.58 -14.25 8.07
C GLY A 143 4.25 -15.54 7.65
N GLU A 144 4.05 -16.56 8.46
CA GLU A 144 4.40 -17.95 8.18
C GLU A 144 3.17 -18.67 7.63
N GLY A 145 3.32 -19.36 6.51
CA GLY A 145 2.23 -20.15 5.93
C GLY A 145 2.15 -21.59 6.52
N PRO A 146 1.02 -22.25 6.34
CA PRO A 146 -0.16 -21.86 5.60
C PRO A 146 -1.00 -20.78 6.31
N ALA A 147 -1.41 -19.76 5.54
CA ALA A 147 -2.17 -18.60 6.04
C ALA A 147 -3.69 -18.79 5.86
N THR A 148 -4.20 -19.96 6.26
CA THR A 148 -5.64 -20.25 6.20
C THR A 148 -6.42 -19.35 7.16
N ALA A 149 -7.60 -18.87 6.73
CA ALA A 149 -8.55 -18.19 7.59
C ALA A 149 -9.63 -19.20 8.03
N THR A 150 -9.73 -19.42 9.34
CA THR A 150 -10.74 -20.32 9.92
C THR A 150 -11.84 -19.49 10.54
N PRO A 151 -13.12 -19.62 10.10
CA PRO A 151 -14.24 -18.92 10.71
C PRO A 151 -14.37 -19.24 12.20
N ALA A 152 -14.54 -18.21 13.01
CA ALA A 152 -14.85 -18.39 14.42
C ALA A 152 -16.31 -18.86 14.59
N LYS A 153 -16.53 -19.77 15.55
CA LYS A 153 -17.88 -20.16 15.93
C LYS A 153 -18.47 -19.04 16.79
N ALA A 154 -19.68 -18.61 16.47
CA ALA A 154 -20.45 -17.77 17.37
C ALA A 154 -20.69 -18.54 18.69
N LYS A 155 -20.57 -17.81 19.79
CA LYS A 155 -20.94 -18.36 21.11
C LYS A 155 -22.43 -18.40 21.27
#